data_c0210eac75f4a67b47a5a65cc7757f22
#
_entry.id   c0210eac75f4a67b47a5a65cc7757f22
#
_cell.length_a   1.000
_cell.length_b   1.000
_cell.length_c   1.000
_cell.angle_alpha   90.00
_cell.angle_beta   90.00
_cell.angle_gamma   90.00
#
_symmetry.space_group_name_H-M   'P 1'
#
loop_
_entity.id
_entity.type
_entity.pdbx_description
1 polymer ?
#
loop_
_entity_poly.entity_id
_entity_poly.type
_entity_poly.pdbx_seq_one_letter_code
_entity_poly.pdbx_strand_id
1 'polypeptide(L)'
;MSNPIRILVVDDHPILRQGLSALLANEADMSLMGEASNGREAIELFRSLRPDITLLDVQMPELGGIEALTAIRREFPAARIIILTTYAGDALAQRALKAGAQGYILKGLLRKDLLDTIRAVHRGLKKVSPDVATQLAHHTADDGLSDREIEVLKLVAAGKSNKRIANHLSITEETVKGHVRSILGKLGASDRTHAVTLGLTRGIFELGP
;
A
#
# COMPACT_ATOMS: atom_id res chain seq x y z
N MET A 1 -24.63 -5.79 -25.78
CA MET A 1 -23.75 -4.75 -25.23
C MET A 1 -23.23 -5.27 -23.90
N SER A 2 -21.93 -5.33 -23.68
CA SER A 2 -21.37 -5.76 -22.38
C SER A 2 -21.73 -4.69 -21.32
N ASN A 3 -22.10 -5.12 -20.13
CA ASN A 3 -22.30 -4.18 -19.01
C ASN A 3 -20.99 -3.43 -18.72
N PRO A 4 -21.04 -2.13 -18.40
CA PRO A 4 -19.85 -1.38 -18.03
C PRO A 4 -19.21 -1.95 -16.76
N ILE A 5 -17.89 -1.88 -16.67
CA ILE A 5 -17.10 -2.28 -15.48
C ILE A 5 -17.47 -1.34 -14.33
N ARG A 6 -17.99 -1.89 -13.24
CA ARG A 6 -18.47 -1.16 -12.07
C ARG A 6 -17.31 -0.89 -11.13
N ILE A 7 -17.00 0.39 -10.88
CA ILE A 7 -15.78 0.80 -10.17
C ILE A 7 -16.12 1.55 -8.88
N LEU A 8 -15.46 1.19 -7.79
CA LEU A 8 -15.42 1.94 -6.54
C LEU A 8 -14.05 2.63 -6.45
N VAL A 9 -14.05 3.94 -6.18
CA VAL A 9 -12.83 4.75 -5.98
C VAL A 9 -12.68 5.08 -4.50
N VAL A 10 -11.52 4.79 -3.94
CA VAL A 10 -11.20 5.01 -2.52
C VAL A 10 -9.87 5.74 -2.40
N ASP A 11 -9.93 7.01 -1.97
CA ASP A 11 -8.76 7.87 -1.78
C ASP A 11 -9.13 9.01 -0.82
N ASP A 12 -8.27 9.41 0.08
CA ASP A 12 -8.55 10.51 1.01
C ASP A 12 -8.36 11.90 0.37
N HIS A 13 -7.72 11.99 -0.80
CA HIS A 13 -7.48 13.23 -1.53
C HIS A 13 -8.66 13.60 -2.47
N PRO A 14 -9.48 14.62 -2.17
CA PRO A 14 -10.66 14.95 -2.96
C PRO A 14 -10.35 15.27 -4.43
N ILE A 15 -9.25 15.99 -4.69
CA ILE A 15 -8.85 16.38 -6.06
C ILE A 15 -8.53 15.15 -6.91
N LEU A 16 -7.86 14.15 -6.31
CA LEU A 16 -7.54 12.92 -7.03
C LEU A 16 -8.80 12.10 -7.31
N ARG A 17 -9.71 11.97 -6.34
CA ARG A 17 -11.00 11.31 -6.58
C ARG A 17 -11.77 11.96 -7.73
N GLN A 18 -11.89 13.30 -7.73
CA GLN A 18 -12.53 14.03 -8.84
C GLN A 18 -11.83 13.77 -10.17
N GLY A 19 -10.50 13.75 -10.20
CA GLY A 19 -9.73 13.45 -11.40
C GLY A 19 -9.97 12.03 -11.92
N LEU A 20 -10.04 11.06 -11.03
CA LEU A 20 -10.34 9.65 -11.36
C LEU A 20 -11.78 9.53 -11.86
N SER A 21 -12.76 10.17 -11.21
CA SER A 21 -14.14 10.17 -11.61
C SER A 21 -14.33 10.76 -13.01
N ALA A 22 -13.68 11.89 -13.29
CA ALA A 22 -13.71 12.51 -14.62
C ALA A 22 -13.03 11.63 -15.69
N LEU A 23 -11.93 10.94 -15.35
CA LEU A 23 -11.27 10.02 -16.26
C LEU A 23 -12.17 8.84 -16.62
N LEU A 24 -12.80 8.23 -15.62
CA LEU A 24 -13.70 7.08 -15.79
C LEU A 24 -14.98 7.45 -16.56
N ALA A 25 -15.51 8.64 -16.34
CA ALA A 25 -16.72 9.13 -17.04
C ALA A 25 -16.54 9.27 -18.56
N ASN A 26 -15.29 9.38 -19.04
CA ASN A 26 -15.00 9.45 -20.48
C ASN A 26 -14.92 8.06 -21.15
N GLU A 27 -15.01 6.97 -20.37
CA GLU A 27 -14.89 5.60 -20.88
C GLU A 27 -16.26 4.92 -20.94
N ALA A 28 -16.72 4.58 -22.14
CA ALA A 28 -18.05 3.96 -22.34
C ALA A 28 -18.18 2.56 -21.71
N ASP A 29 -17.06 1.90 -21.44
CA ASP A 29 -16.98 0.56 -20.86
C ASP A 29 -16.78 0.57 -19.33
N MET A 30 -16.85 1.74 -18.67
CA MET A 30 -16.64 1.90 -17.23
C MET A 30 -17.76 2.72 -16.58
N SER A 31 -18.04 2.45 -15.32
CA SER A 31 -19.04 3.17 -14.53
C SER A 31 -18.58 3.31 -13.08
N LEU A 32 -18.50 4.55 -12.61
CA LEU A 32 -18.25 4.85 -11.21
C LEU A 32 -19.49 4.55 -10.38
N MET A 33 -19.38 3.66 -9.38
CA MET A 33 -20.50 3.26 -8.52
C MET A 33 -20.52 4.01 -7.19
N GLY A 34 -19.38 4.50 -6.74
CA GLY A 34 -19.25 5.22 -5.48
C GLY A 34 -17.84 5.68 -5.22
N GLU A 35 -17.70 6.54 -4.22
CA GLU A 35 -16.45 7.09 -3.74
C GLU A 35 -16.37 6.93 -2.22
N ALA A 36 -15.17 6.66 -1.70
CA ALA A 36 -14.88 6.61 -0.28
C ALA A 36 -13.61 7.42 0.03
N SER A 37 -13.48 7.89 1.26
CA SER A 37 -12.36 8.70 1.73
C SER A 37 -11.45 7.98 2.73
N ASN A 38 -11.84 6.79 3.17
CA ASN A 38 -11.08 5.97 4.12
C ASN A 38 -11.42 4.49 3.96
N GLY A 39 -10.65 3.62 4.63
CA GLY A 39 -10.82 2.18 4.52
C GLY A 39 -12.12 1.65 5.13
N ARG A 40 -12.69 2.34 6.13
CA ARG A 40 -13.97 1.93 6.75
C ARG A 40 -15.12 2.12 5.77
N GLU A 41 -15.23 3.31 5.19
CA GLU A 41 -16.20 3.59 4.13
C GLU A 41 -16.03 2.65 2.92
N ALA A 42 -14.77 2.33 2.56
CA ALA A 42 -14.48 1.39 1.48
C ALA A 42 -15.10 0.01 1.72
N ILE A 43 -14.98 -0.53 2.94
CA ILE A 43 -15.56 -1.84 3.30
C ILE A 43 -17.09 -1.78 3.22
N GLU A 44 -17.72 -0.74 3.77
CA GLU A 44 -19.17 -0.58 3.78
C GLU A 44 -19.73 -0.43 2.36
N LEU A 45 -19.12 0.42 1.53
CA LEU A 45 -19.50 0.60 0.14
C LEU A 45 -19.25 -0.65 -0.71
N PHE A 46 -18.16 -1.37 -0.46
CA PHE A 46 -17.91 -2.64 -1.14
C PHE A 46 -19.04 -3.65 -0.87
N ARG A 47 -19.49 -3.76 0.40
CA ARG A 47 -20.57 -4.66 0.79
C ARG A 47 -21.89 -4.33 0.09
N SER A 48 -22.23 -3.06 0.00
CA SER A 48 -23.50 -2.60 -0.57
C SER A 48 -23.49 -2.57 -2.10
N LEU A 49 -22.41 -2.10 -2.73
CA LEU A 49 -22.34 -1.87 -4.16
C LEU A 49 -21.82 -3.08 -4.95
N ARG A 50 -21.02 -3.95 -4.34
CA ARG A 50 -20.36 -5.10 -5.00
C ARG A 50 -19.71 -4.69 -6.33
N PRO A 51 -18.73 -3.80 -6.31
CA PRO A 51 -18.06 -3.33 -7.51
C PRO A 51 -17.28 -4.47 -8.19
N ASP A 52 -17.07 -4.36 -9.50
CA ASP A 52 -16.22 -5.29 -10.25
C ASP A 52 -14.74 -5.01 -9.97
N ILE A 53 -14.40 -3.73 -9.78
CA ILE A 53 -13.04 -3.26 -9.48
C ILE A 53 -13.12 -2.22 -8.36
N THR A 54 -12.20 -2.30 -7.41
CA THR A 54 -11.96 -1.25 -6.42
C THR A 54 -10.58 -0.64 -6.66
N LEU A 55 -10.53 0.68 -6.87
CA LEU A 55 -9.30 1.47 -6.84
C LEU A 55 -9.10 1.93 -5.40
N LEU A 56 -8.00 1.55 -4.77
CA LEU A 56 -7.81 1.72 -3.34
C LEU A 56 -6.46 2.38 -3.04
N ASP A 57 -6.50 3.57 -2.47
CA ASP A 57 -5.30 4.18 -1.91
C ASP A 57 -4.80 3.39 -0.70
N VAL A 58 -3.49 3.37 -0.53
CA VAL A 58 -2.86 2.70 0.62
C VAL A 58 -2.88 3.57 1.86
N GLN A 59 -2.60 4.85 1.70
CA GLN A 59 -2.43 5.80 2.82
C GLN A 59 -3.68 6.63 3.01
N MET A 60 -4.47 6.25 3.98
CA MET A 60 -5.72 6.94 4.33
C MET A 60 -5.88 7.01 5.85
N PRO A 61 -6.58 8.02 6.38
CA PRO A 61 -6.88 8.14 7.81
C PRO A 61 -7.80 7.00 8.28
N GLU A 62 -7.89 6.80 9.59
CA GLU A 62 -8.71 5.85 10.33
C GLU A 62 -8.35 4.39 10.05
N LEU A 63 -8.57 3.89 8.85
CA LEU A 63 -8.25 2.55 8.39
C LEU A 63 -7.51 2.61 7.06
N GLY A 64 -6.27 2.14 7.04
CA GLY A 64 -5.42 2.13 5.85
C GLY A 64 -5.91 1.18 4.75
N GLY A 65 -5.42 1.39 3.53
CA GLY A 65 -5.88 0.61 2.38
C GLY A 65 -5.49 -0.87 2.44
N ILE A 66 -4.36 -1.24 3.05
CA ILE A 66 -3.96 -2.65 3.17
C ILE A 66 -4.87 -3.39 4.16
N GLU A 67 -5.24 -2.74 5.25
CA GLU A 67 -6.18 -3.27 6.22
C GLU A 67 -7.58 -3.42 5.60
N ALA A 68 -8.03 -2.42 4.83
CA ALA A 68 -9.28 -2.48 4.08
C ALA A 68 -9.28 -3.60 3.01
N LEU A 69 -8.20 -3.70 2.22
CA LEU A 69 -7.97 -4.78 1.25
C LEU A 69 -8.10 -6.15 1.94
N THR A 70 -7.41 -6.34 3.06
CA THR A 70 -7.40 -7.60 3.80
C THR A 70 -8.80 -7.95 4.31
N ALA A 71 -9.52 -6.97 4.88
CA ALA A 71 -10.89 -7.15 5.36
C ALA A 71 -11.85 -7.51 4.23
N ILE A 72 -11.81 -6.78 3.11
CA ILE A 72 -12.64 -7.04 1.94
C ILE A 72 -12.35 -8.43 1.37
N ARG A 73 -11.08 -8.79 1.20
CA ARG A 73 -10.69 -10.09 0.64
C ARG A 73 -11.05 -11.27 1.53
N ARG A 74 -11.03 -11.09 2.86
CA ARG A 74 -11.48 -12.11 3.81
C ARG A 74 -12.97 -12.40 3.68
N GLU A 75 -13.78 -11.37 3.45
CA GLU A 75 -15.24 -11.48 3.29
C GLU A 75 -15.63 -11.85 1.85
N PHE A 76 -14.89 -11.32 0.88
CA PHE A 76 -15.11 -11.50 -0.56
C PHE A 76 -13.83 -11.98 -1.27
N PRO A 77 -13.52 -13.27 -1.25
CA PRO A 77 -12.28 -13.81 -1.82
C PRO A 77 -12.08 -13.53 -3.32
N ALA A 78 -13.14 -13.28 -4.06
CA ALA A 78 -13.11 -12.91 -5.48
C ALA A 78 -12.99 -11.41 -5.76
N ALA A 79 -12.96 -10.55 -4.71
CA ALA A 79 -12.84 -9.09 -4.88
C ALA A 79 -11.60 -8.72 -5.67
N ARG A 80 -11.75 -7.88 -6.69
CA ARG A 80 -10.65 -7.37 -7.52
C ARG A 80 -10.28 -5.97 -7.07
N ILE A 81 -9.08 -5.83 -6.53
CA ILE A 81 -8.59 -4.59 -5.93
C ILE A 81 -7.30 -4.18 -6.59
N ILE A 82 -7.25 -2.94 -7.06
CA ILE A 82 -6.07 -2.28 -7.62
C ILE A 82 -5.62 -1.24 -6.60
N ILE A 83 -4.38 -1.35 -6.17
CA ILE A 83 -3.76 -0.39 -5.26
C ILE A 83 -3.28 0.83 -6.03
N LEU A 84 -3.61 2.01 -5.52
CA LEU A 84 -3.06 3.29 -5.91
C LEU A 84 -2.12 3.80 -4.82
N THR A 85 -0.94 4.29 -5.18
CA THR A 85 0.02 4.80 -4.20
C THR A 85 0.92 5.88 -4.79
N THR A 86 1.36 6.80 -3.96
CA THR A 86 2.40 7.77 -4.32
C THR A 86 3.81 7.19 -4.23
N TYR A 87 3.97 6.06 -3.51
CA TYR A 87 5.26 5.47 -3.22
C TYR A 87 5.47 4.16 -3.98
N ALA A 88 6.62 4.06 -4.64
CA ALA A 88 7.10 2.83 -5.27
C ALA A 88 7.77 1.87 -4.25
N GLY A 89 7.49 2.02 -2.94
CA GLY A 89 8.18 1.28 -1.90
C GLY A 89 7.92 -0.23 -1.95
N ASP A 90 9.00 -1.00 -1.99
CA ASP A 90 8.98 -2.47 -2.16
C ASP A 90 8.20 -3.19 -1.08
N ALA A 91 8.36 -2.78 0.18
CA ALA A 91 7.67 -3.40 1.32
C ALA A 91 6.15 -3.23 1.24
N LEU A 92 5.68 -2.05 0.80
CA LEU A 92 4.26 -1.75 0.67
C LEU A 92 3.63 -2.54 -0.48
N ALA A 93 4.32 -2.59 -1.63
CA ALA A 93 3.90 -3.37 -2.79
C ALA A 93 3.83 -4.86 -2.46
N GLN A 94 4.84 -5.41 -1.77
CA GLN A 94 4.84 -6.81 -1.32
C GLN A 94 3.69 -7.10 -0.35
N ARG A 95 3.45 -6.23 0.64
CA ARG A 95 2.32 -6.39 1.58
C ARG A 95 0.99 -6.39 0.85
N ALA A 96 0.77 -5.45 -0.08
CA ALA A 96 -0.45 -5.37 -0.87
C ALA A 96 -0.67 -6.61 -1.74
N LEU A 97 0.37 -7.08 -2.45
CA LEU A 97 0.29 -8.27 -3.28
C LEU A 97 0.09 -9.55 -2.46
N LYS A 98 0.75 -9.70 -1.30
CA LYS A 98 0.52 -10.80 -0.35
C LYS A 98 -0.91 -10.77 0.22
N ALA A 99 -1.46 -9.59 0.48
CA ALA A 99 -2.85 -9.40 0.91
C ALA A 99 -3.87 -9.67 -0.21
N GLY A 100 -3.41 -9.90 -1.47
CA GLY A 100 -4.24 -10.31 -2.58
C GLY A 100 -4.65 -9.20 -3.54
N ALA A 101 -3.94 -8.07 -3.57
CA ALA A 101 -4.10 -7.06 -4.62
C ALA A 101 -3.81 -7.69 -6.00
N GLN A 102 -4.58 -7.30 -7.01
CA GLN A 102 -4.46 -7.80 -8.38
C GLN A 102 -3.86 -6.77 -9.33
N GLY A 103 -3.81 -5.51 -8.91
CA GLY A 103 -3.13 -4.43 -9.60
C GLY A 103 -2.40 -3.52 -8.64
N TYR A 104 -1.35 -2.88 -9.11
CA TYR A 104 -0.58 -1.90 -8.35
C TYR A 104 -0.10 -0.80 -9.29
N ILE A 105 -0.47 0.44 -9.00
CA ILE A 105 -0.21 1.61 -9.85
C ILE A 105 0.33 2.75 -8.99
N LEU A 106 1.38 3.40 -9.49
CA LEU A 106 1.85 4.65 -8.92
C LEU A 106 0.94 5.81 -9.34
N LYS A 107 0.50 6.64 -8.37
CA LYS A 107 -0.37 7.79 -8.63
C LYS A 107 0.21 8.77 -9.67
N GLY A 108 1.54 8.86 -9.80
CA GLY A 108 2.22 9.65 -10.84
C GLY A 108 2.05 9.11 -12.26
N LEU A 109 1.67 7.84 -12.44
CA LEU A 109 1.51 7.17 -13.74
C LEU A 109 0.03 6.90 -14.11
N LEU A 110 -0.92 7.36 -13.30
CA LEU A 110 -2.35 7.04 -13.42
C LEU A 110 -2.91 7.25 -14.83
N ARG A 111 -2.58 8.37 -15.47
CA ARG A 111 -3.19 8.74 -16.76
C ARG A 111 -2.85 7.76 -17.90
N LYS A 112 -1.69 7.11 -17.84
CA LYS A 112 -1.21 6.21 -18.90
C LYS A 112 -1.66 4.75 -18.70
N ASP A 113 -1.61 4.28 -17.45
CA ASP A 113 -1.69 2.85 -17.18
C ASP A 113 -2.98 2.41 -16.48
N LEU A 114 -3.77 3.34 -15.94
CA LEU A 114 -4.94 3.01 -15.11
C LEU A 114 -6.02 2.25 -15.88
N LEU A 115 -6.48 2.80 -17.00
CA LEU A 115 -7.58 2.23 -17.77
C LEU A 115 -7.24 0.82 -18.27
N ASP A 116 -6.01 0.63 -18.77
CA ASP A 116 -5.52 -0.67 -19.21
C ASP A 116 -5.38 -1.65 -18.05
N THR A 117 -5.02 -1.16 -16.86
CA THR A 117 -4.93 -2.01 -15.66
C THR A 117 -6.31 -2.42 -15.19
N ILE A 118 -7.30 -1.51 -15.18
CA ILE A 118 -8.69 -1.83 -14.85
C ILE A 118 -9.20 -2.93 -15.78
N ARG A 119 -9.04 -2.77 -17.09
CA ARG A 119 -9.48 -3.76 -18.09
C ARG A 119 -8.78 -5.10 -17.92
N ALA A 120 -7.47 -5.10 -17.65
CA ALA A 120 -6.70 -6.32 -17.43
C ALA A 120 -7.15 -7.06 -16.17
N VAL A 121 -7.29 -6.35 -15.05
CA VAL A 121 -7.73 -6.93 -13.77
C VAL A 121 -9.19 -7.40 -13.86
N HIS A 122 -10.05 -6.68 -14.55
CA HIS A 122 -11.43 -7.12 -14.81
C HIS A 122 -11.47 -8.47 -15.57
N ARG A 123 -10.53 -8.71 -16.51
CA ARG A 123 -10.37 -9.99 -17.19
C ARG A 123 -9.69 -11.09 -16.35
N GLY A 124 -9.35 -10.80 -15.08
CA GLY A 124 -8.73 -11.75 -14.17
C GLY A 124 -7.19 -11.80 -14.26
N LEU A 125 -6.55 -10.90 -15.00
CA LEU A 125 -5.10 -10.81 -15.08
C LEU A 125 -4.57 -9.98 -13.88
N LYS A 126 -3.40 -10.36 -13.36
CA LYS A 126 -2.67 -9.49 -12.45
C LYS A 126 -1.83 -8.51 -13.26
N LYS A 127 -1.88 -7.22 -12.90
CA LYS A 127 -1.08 -6.20 -13.56
C LYS A 127 -0.40 -5.28 -12.55
N VAL A 128 0.93 -5.35 -12.55
CA VAL A 128 1.81 -4.48 -11.77
C VAL A 128 2.60 -3.64 -12.78
N SER A 129 2.77 -2.35 -12.50
CA SER A 129 3.56 -1.50 -13.41
C SER A 129 5.00 -2.02 -13.52
N PRO A 130 5.66 -1.86 -14.70
CA PRO A 130 7.03 -2.33 -14.90
C PRO A 130 8.01 -1.83 -13.85
N ASP A 131 7.86 -0.58 -13.41
CA ASP A 131 8.72 0.03 -12.39
C ASP A 131 8.59 -0.70 -11.04
N VAL A 132 7.37 -1.01 -10.63
CA VAL A 132 7.11 -1.79 -9.42
C VAL A 132 7.55 -3.24 -9.58
N ALA A 133 7.35 -3.85 -10.76
CA ALA A 133 7.80 -5.20 -11.03
C ALA A 133 9.33 -5.32 -10.98
N THR A 134 10.07 -4.33 -11.51
CA THR A 134 11.53 -4.28 -11.45
C THR A 134 12.01 -4.16 -9.99
N GLN A 135 11.40 -3.30 -9.20
CA GLN A 135 11.72 -3.17 -7.79
C GLN A 135 11.44 -4.44 -7.01
N LEU A 136 10.29 -5.09 -7.24
CA LEU A 136 9.97 -6.38 -6.62
C LEU A 136 10.96 -7.47 -7.02
N ALA A 137 11.46 -7.49 -8.25
CA ALA A 137 12.44 -8.46 -8.72
C ALA A 137 13.83 -8.28 -8.08
N HIS A 138 14.21 -7.04 -7.75
CA HIS A 138 15.46 -6.76 -7.03
C HIS A 138 15.43 -7.20 -5.55
N HIS A 139 14.27 -7.44 -4.97
CA HIS A 139 14.08 -7.79 -3.54
C HIS A 139 13.51 -9.21 -3.34
N THR A 140 13.77 -10.13 -4.25
CA THR A 140 13.34 -11.56 -4.12
C THR A 140 14.22 -12.40 -3.21
N ALA A 141 15.21 -11.84 -2.54
CA ALA A 141 16.05 -12.56 -1.57
C ALA A 141 15.97 -11.83 -0.22
N ASP A 142 15.33 -12.41 0.77
CA ASP A 142 15.56 -12.36 2.24
C ASP A 142 15.96 -11.03 2.93
N ASP A 143 15.87 -9.87 2.25
CA ASP A 143 16.36 -8.58 2.74
C ASP A 143 15.30 -7.68 3.40
N GLY A 144 14.10 -8.19 3.62
CA GLY A 144 13.05 -7.45 4.33
C GLY A 144 13.39 -7.30 5.83
N LEU A 145 13.02 -6.16 6.42
CA LEU A 145 13.08 -6.03 7.87
C LEU A 145 12.10 -7.03 8.52
N SER A 146 12.56 -7.73 9.54
CA SER A 146 11.68 -8.55 10.38
C SER A 146 10.72 -7.66 11.18
N ASP A 147 9.60 -8.22 11.67
CA ASP A 147 8.65 -7.48 12.51
C ASP A 147 9.34 -6.81 13.71
N ARG A 148 10.34 -7.47 14.28
CA ARG A 148 11.13 -6.94 15.39
C ARG A 148 12.01 -5.76 14.97
N GLU A 149 12.61 -5.82 13.80
CA GLU A 149 13.39 -4.71 13.24
C GLU A 149 12.50 -3.51 12.88
N ILE A 150 11.29 -3.75 12.35
CA ILE A 150 10.30 -2.71 12.11
C ILE A 150 9.89 -2.03 13.42
N GLU A 151 9.65 -2.80 14.48
CA GLU A 151 9.31 -2.28 15.80
C GLU A 151 10.45 -1.41 16.37
N VAL A 152 11.69 -1.86 16.27
CA VAL A 152 12.88 -1.09 16.65
C VAL A 152 12.96 0.19 15.83
N LEU A 153 12.76 0.13 14.51
CA LEU A 153 12.86 1.30 13.63
C LEU A 153 11.77 2.35 13.92
N LYS A 154 10.54 1.93 14.26
CA LYS A 154 9.48 2.83 14.73
C LYS A 154 9.88 3.57 16.02
N LEU A 155 10.50 2.88 16.96
CA LEU A 155 10.96 3.50 18.22
C LEU A 155 12.16 4.44 17.98
N VAL A 156 13.00 4.15 17.00
CA VAL A 156 14.07 5.05 16.53
C VAL A 156 13.44 6.31 15.93
N ALA A 157 12.42 6.17 15.09
CA ALA A 157 11.69 7.28 14.49
C ALA A 157 11.00 8.18 15.55
N ALA A 158 10.54 7.58 16.65
CA ALA A 158 10.01 8.29 17.81
C ALA A 158 11.11 8.95 18.69
N GLY A 159 12.35 9.00 18.24
CA GLY A 159 13.47 9.67 18.92
C GLY A 159 14.00 8.93 20.17
N LYS A 160 13.64 7.66 20.39
CA LYS A 160 14.07 6.93 21.59
C LYS A 160 15.55 6.49 21.46
N SER A 161 16.32 6.65 22.53
CA SER A 161 17.68 6.12 22.63
C SER A 161 17.67 4.58 22.73
N ASN A 162 18.80 3.90 22.40
CA ASN A 162 18.89 2.45 22.50
C ASN A 162 18.52 1.92 23.89
N LYS A 163 18.91 2.62 24.95
CA LYS A 163 18.53 2.29 26.33
C LYS A 163 17.00 2.33 26.55
N ARG A 164 16.31 3.36 26.00
CA ARG A 164 14.84 3.47 26.10
C ARG A 164 14.14 2.41 25.25
N ILE A 165 14.69 2.09 24.10
CA ILE A 165 14.20 1.00 23.23
C ILE A 165 14.36 -0.35 23.93
N ALA A 166 15.51 -0.61 24.51
CA ALA A 166 15.79 -1.83 25.27
C ALA A 166 14.78 -2.05 26.40
N ASN A 167 14.54 -1.01 27.19
CA ASN A 167 13.53 -1.06 28.27
C ASN A 167 12.10 -1.26 27.73
N HIS A 168 11.73 -0.60 26.62
CA HIS A 168 10.41 -0.70 26.01
C HIS A 168 10.13 -2.10 25.45
N LEU A 169 11.13 -2.72 24.89
CA LEU A 169 11.05 -4.04 24.25
C LEU A 169 11.45 -5.21 25.14
N SER A 170 11.84 -4.93 26.40
CA SER A 170 12.32 -5.91 27.39
C SER A 170 13.50 -6.75 26.86
N ILE A 171 14.46 -6.10 26.20
CA ILE A 171 15.71 -6.70 25.67
C ILE A 171 16.94 -5.90 26.16
N THR A 172 18.15 -6.40 25.86
CA THR A 172 19.37 -5.69 26.22
C THR A 172 19.68 -4.55 25.25
N GLU A 173 20.41 -3.53 25.69
CA GLU A 173 20.86 -2.43 24.81
C GLU A 173 21.77 -2.95 23.68
N GLU A 174 22.54 -4.00 23.94
CA GLU A 174 23.39 -4.63 22.93
C GLU A 174 22.56 -5.32 21.83
N THR A 175 21.44 -5.95 22.21
CA THR A 175 20.48 -6.51 21.26
C THR A 175 19.88 -5.42 20.38
N VAL A 176 19.53 -4.25 20.94
CA VAL A 176 19.04 -3.11 20.16
C VAL A 176 20.10 -2.62 19.17
N LYS A 177 21.37 -2.51 19.58
CA LYS A 177 22.48 -2.14 18.67
C LYS A 177 22.61 -3.15 17.53
N GLY A 178 22.46 -4.44 17.82
CA GLY A 178 22.44 -5.51 16.81
C GLY A 178 21.31 -5.31 15.79
N HIS A 179 20.09 -5.06 16.26
CA HIS A 179 18.95 -4.77 15.37
C HIS A 179 19.19 -3.51 14.53
N VAL A 180 19.67 -2.42 15.13
CA VAL A 180 19.97 -1.18 14.39
C VAL A 180 21.01 -1.45 13.30
N ARG A 181 22.10 -2.18 13.60
CA ARG A 181 23.12 -2.52 12.60
C ARG A 181 22.53 -3.35 11.46
N SER A 182 21.71 -4.34 11.77
CA SER A 182 20.99 -5.16 10.77
C SER A 182 20.07 -4.31 9.90
N ILE A 183 19.28 -3.40 10.51
CA ILE A 183 18.42 -2.45 9.80
C ILE A 183 19.23 -1.58 8.84
N LEU A 184 20.34 -1.00 9.29
CA LEU A 184 21.19 -0.18 8.44
C LEU A 184 21.71 -0.97 7.22
N GLY A 185 22.17 -2.20 7.42
CA GLY A 185 22.64 -3.08 6.35
C GLY A 185 21.52 -3.43 5.36
N LYS A 186 20.36 -3.86 5.86
CA LYS A 186 19.20 -4.25 5.03
C LYS A 186 18.61 -3.08 4.24
N LEU A 187 18.59 -1.87 4.81
CA LEU A 187 18.07 -0.68 4.14
C LEU A 187 19.12 0.01 3.24
N GLY A 188 20.39 -0.33 3.37
CA GLY A 188 21.49 0.41 2.75
C GLY A 188 21.64 1.83 3.33
N ALA A 189 21.30 2.01 4.61
CA ALA A 189 21.30 3.32 5.26
C ALA A 189 22.68 3.64 5.85
N SER A 190 23.14 4.89 5.70
CA SER A 190 24.40 5.37 6.26
C SER A 190 24.37 5.54 7.79
N ASP A 191 23.20 5.88 8.32
CA ASP A 191 22.98 6.16 9.73
C ASP A 191 21.52 5.93 10.13
N ARG A 192 21.23 6.08 11.44
CA ARG A 192 19.88 5.83 11.98
C ARG A 192 18.81 6.78 11.48
N THR A 193 19.17 8.03 11.15
CA THR A 193 18.24 9.03 10.62
C THR A 193 17.92 8.71 9.17
N HIS A 194 18.93 8.35 8.39
CA HIS A 194 18.75 7.85 7.03
C HIS A 194 17.90 6.58 6.98
N ALA A 195 18.08 5.65 7.93
CA ALA A 195 17.23 4.47 8.03
C ALA A 195 15.76 4.81 8.29
N VAL A 196 15.47 5.80 9.15
CA VAL A 196 14.10 6.28 9.40
C VAL A 196 13.52 6.88 8.11
N THR A 197 14.26 7.75 7.43
CA THR A 197 13.84 8.36 6.16
C THR A 197 13.52 7.29 5.12
N LEU A 198 14.40 6.32 4.93
CA LEU A 198 14.17 5.21 4.00
C LEU A 198 12.98 4.34 4.43
N GLY A 199 12.81 4.08 5.72
CA GLY A 199 11.67 3.32 6.24
C GLY A 199 10.32 3.99 5.94
N LEU A 200 10.24 5.31 6.12
CA LEU A 200 9.07 6.11 5.77
C LEU A 200 8.84 6.15 4.27
N THR A 201 9.88 6.47 3.49
CA THR A 201 9.80 6.57 2.03
C THR A 201 9.42 5.25 1.36
N ARG A 202 9.91 4.11 1.90
CA ARG A 202 9.59 2.77 1.41
C ARG A 202 8.26 2.21 1.98
N GLY A 203 7.54 2.97 2.82
CA GLY A 203 6.28 2.54 3.42
C GLY A 203 6.42 1.33 4.36
N ILE A 204 7.60 1.14 4.98
CA ILE A 204 7.85 0.07 5.95
C ILE A 204 7.06 0.31 7.23
N PHE A 205 6.92 1.57 7.63
CA PHE A 205 6.09 2.03 8.74
C PHE A 205 5.63 3.46 8.51
N GLU A 206 4.60 3.88 9.26
CA GLU A 206 4.08 5.24 9.29
C GLU A 206 4.35 5.85 10.66
N LEU A 207 4.55 7.19 10.69
CA LEU A 207 4.52 7.91 11.95
C LEU A 207 3.05 8.02 12.35
N GLY A 208 2.71 7.48 13.50
CA GLY A 208 1.37 7.67 14.06
C GLY A 208 1.11 9.16 14.37
N PRO A 209 -0.16 9.55 14.47
CA PRO A 209 -0.57 10.92 14.82
C PRO A 209 0.00 11.38 16.15
#